data_caa4c660d8e29e836223becbe5aa0672
#
_entry.id   caa4c660d8e29e836223becbe5aa0672
#
_cell.length_a   1.000
_cell.length_b   1.000
_cell.length_c   1.000
_cell.angle_alpha   90.00
_cell.angle_beta   90.00
_cell.angle_gamma   90.00
#
_symmetry.space_group_name_H-M   'P 1'
#
loop_
_entity.id
_entity.type
_entity.pdbx_description
1 polymer ?
#
loop_
_entity_poly.entity_id
_entity_poly.type
_entity_poly.pdbx_seq_one_letter_code
_entity_poly.pdbx_strand_id
1 'polypeptide(L)'
;MNAVSTTEQKVPPPPIEKIPIKVDGRGCWTLFDTGARNTYVIPSVARELKTSKTPLTIRTALGGTVRETNTEAVLHAEIEGHAITTLALVIDEIGRDETGTPIEILFGALAMQQWGIRPIPDEERLDLSHYPREFIEF
;
A
#
# COMPACT_ATOMS: atom_id res chain seq x y z
N MET A 1 -21.37 -18.45 -18.21
CA MET A 1 -21.09 -17.73 -18.09
C MET A 1 -20.41 -16.94 -18.58
N ASN A 2 -20.26 -16.99 -18.59
CA ASN A 2 -19.72 -16.24 -18.66
C ASN A 2 -19.24 -15.29 -19.25
N ALA A 3 -19.79 -15.22 -20.13
CA ALA A 3 -19.50 -14.06 -20.81
C ALA A 3 -18.79 -13.08 -20.03
N VAL A 4 -19.02 -13.21 -18.99
CA VAL A 4 -18.30 -12.57 -17.98
C VAL A 4 -16.83 -12.60 -18.26
N SER A 5 -16.37 -13.67 -18.83
CA SER A 5 -14.95 -13.85 -19.04
C SER A 5 -14.32 -12.77 -19.91
N THR A 6 -15.06 -12.24 -20.87
CA THR A 6 -14.50 -11.23 -21.75
C THR A 6 -14.17 -9.96 -21.01
N THR A 7 -15.03 -9.58 -20.09
CA THR A 7 -14.79 -8.41 -19.27
C THR A 7 -13.70 -8.70 -18.26
N GLU A 8 -13.71 -9.89 -17.72
CA GLU A 8 -12.75 -10.27 -16.70
C GLU A 8 -11.33 -10.25 -17.19
N GLN A 9 -11.13 -10.54 -18.46
CA GLN A 9 -9.78 -10.53 -19.02
C GLN A 9 -9.13 -9.16 -18.98
N LYS A 10 -9.92 -8.12 -18.83
CA LYS A 10 -9.41 -6.76 -18.74
C LYS A 10 -9.23 -6.29 -17.31
N VAL A 11 -9.65 -7.10 -16.38
CA VAL A 11 -9.51 -6.76 -14.97
C VAL A 11 -8.07 -7.04 -14.54
N PRO A 12 -7.42 -6.09 -13.87
CA PRO A 12 -6.06 -6.34 -13.40
C PRO A 12 -6.03 -7.52 -12.43
N PRO A 13 -4.90 -8.22 -12.31
CA PRO A 13 -4.78 -9.28 -11.32
C PRO A 13 -5.05 -8.76 -9.91
N PRO A 14 -5.55 -9.61 -9.02
CA PRO A 14 -5.81 -9.17 -7.65
C PRO A 14 -4.51 -8.77 -6.97
N PRO A 15 -4.57 -7.79 -6.07
CA PRO A 15 -3.40 -7.36 -5.31
C PRO A 15 -2.89 -8.46 -4.39
N ILE A 16 -1.63 -8.34 -3.99
CA ILE A 16 -1.01 -9.27 -3.05
C ILE A 16 -1.26 -8.77 -1.64
N GLU A 17 -1.75 -9.64 -0.77
CA GLU A 17 -2.09 -9.28 0.61
C GLU A 17 -1.30 -10.04 1.65
N LYS A 18 -0.47 -11.01 1.23
CA LYS A 18 0.13 -11.95 2.17
C LYS A 18 1.50 -11.58 2.69
N ILE A 19 2.10 -10.53 2.15
CA ILE A 19 3.43 -10.12 2.55
C ILE A 19 3.29 -8.91 3.46
N PRO A 20 3.63 -9.04 4.75
CA PRO A 20 3.45 -7.92 5.66
C PRO A 20 4.55 -6.89 5.50
N ILE A 21 4.17 -5.63 5.67
CA ILE A 21 5.14 -4.57 5.90
C ILE A 21 5.36 -4.51 7.39
N LYS A 22 6.62 -4.49 7.82
CA LYS A 22 6.94 -4.40 9.24
C LYS A 22 7.13 -2.96 9.66
N VAL A 23 6.34 -2.54 10.63
CA VAL A 23 6.46 -1.23 11.24
C VAL A 23 6.88 -1.45 12.67
N ASP A 24 8.05 -0.95 13.02
CA ASP A 24 8.61 -1.08 14.37
C ASP A 24 8.61 -2.56 14.82
N GLY A 25 8.98 -3.44 13.90
CA GLY A 25 9.09 -4.88 14.17
C GLY A 25 7.78 -5.65 14.10
N ARG A 26 6.65 -4.96 13.94
CA ARG A 26 5.34 -5.61 13.87
C ARG A 26 4.88 -5.73 12.42
N GLY A 27 4.52 -6.94 12.01
CA GLY A 27 3.97 -7.15 10.67
C GLY A 27 2.56 -6.58 10.55
N CYS A 28 2.36 -5.74 9.55
CA CYS A 28 1.07 -5.13 9.27
C CYS A 28 0.48 -5.75 8.02
N TRP A 29 -0.82 -6.05 8.06
CA TRP A 29 -1.52 -6.67 6.94
C TRP A 29 -1.56 -5.69 5.78
N THR A 30 -0.90 -6.01 4.69
CA THR A 30 -0.64 -5.06 3.61
C THR A 30 -1.23 -5.49 2.29
N LEU A 31 -1.82 -4.54 1.59
CA LEU A 31 -2.30 -4.69 0.24
C LEU A 31 -1.34 -3.93 -0.68
N PHE A 32 -0.67 -4.64 -1.59
CA PHE A 32 0.18 -4.01 -2.61
C PHE A 32 -0.67 -3.79 -3.85
N ASP A 33 -1.06 -2.55 -4.08
CA ASP A 33 -2.05 -2.22 -5.09
C ASP A 33 -1.49 -1.25 -6.13
N THR A 34 -1.15 -1.77 -7.30
CA THR A 34 -0.63 -0.97 -8.40
C THR A 34 -1.70 -0.06 -9.01
N GLY A 35 -2.96 -0.31 -8.70
CA GLY A 35 -4.06 0.54 -9.15
C GLY A 35 -4.29 1.75 -8.26
N ALA A 36 -3.68 1.79 -7.08
CA ALA A 36 -3.76 2.93 -6.19
C ALA A 36 -2.48 3.74 -6.33
N ARG A 37 -2.61 5.04 -6.49
CA ARG A 37 -1.45 5.92 -6.65
C ARG A 37 -0.71 6.09 -5.33
N ASN A 38 -1.44 6.41 -4.29
CA ASN A 38 -0.89 6.76 -2.98
C ASN A 38 -0.88 5.59 -2.03
N THR A 39 -0.13 5.76 -0.95
CA THR A 39 -0.06 4.79 0.15
C THR A 39 -0.95 5.28 1.28
N TYR A 40 -1.61 4.35 1.95
CA TYR A 40 -2.56 4.64 3.02
C TYR A 40 -2.29 3.76 4.22
N VAL A 41 -2.50 4.30 5.41
CA VAL A 41 -2.43 3.53 6.66
C VAL A 41 -3.65 3.84 7.51
N ILE A 42 -4.06 2.87 8.32
CA ILE A 42 -5.16 3.08 9.27
C ILE A 42 -4.61 3.68 10.57
N PRO A 43 -5.49 4.24 11.43
CA PRO A 43 -5.00 4.91 12.63
C PRO A 43 -4.16 4.05 13.56
N SER A 44 -4.42 2.75 13.64
CA SER A 44 -3.62 1.89 14.52
C SER A 44 -2.17 1.79 14.08
N VAL A 45 -1.90 1.91 12.78
CA VAL A 45 -0.52 1.96 12.26
C VAL A 45 0.04 3.36 12.47
N ALA A 46 -0.77 4.38 12.17
CA ALA A 46 -0.33 5.76 12.26
C ALA A 46 0.14 6.16 13.66
N ARG A 47 -0.39 5.49 14.69
CA ARG A 47 0.02 5.78 16.07
C ARG A 47 1.49 5.50 16.33
N GLU A 48 2.10 4.66 15.52
CA GLU A 48 3.53 4.34 15.66
C GLU A 48 4.40 5.17 14.73
N LEU A 49 3.81 6.13 14.03
CA LEU A 49 4.50 6.92 13.02
C LEU A 49 4.42 8.40 13.39
N LYS A 50 5.29 9.19 12.76
CA LYS A 50 5.17 10.65 12.84
C LYS A 50 4.06 11.09 11.92
N THR A 51 3.14 11.87 12.44
CA THR A 51 2.01 12.37 11.69
C THR A 51 2.02 13.89 11.65
N SER A 52 1.42 14.46 10.64
CA SER A 52 1.24 15.88 10.50
C SER A 52 -0.04 16.16 9.72
N LYS A 53 -0.49 17.42 9.77
CA LYS A 53 -1.66 17.81 9.00
C LYS A 53 -1.27 18.10 7.56
N THR A 54 -2.12 17.69 6.64
CA THR A 54 -1.93 18.06 5.24
C THR A 54 -2.35 19.52 5.05
N PRO A 55 -1.76 20.22 4.07
CA PRO A 55 -2.15 21.62 3.80
C PRO A 55 -3.61 21.76 3.43
N LEU A 56 -4.17 20.77 2.75
CA LEU A 56 -5.56 20.77 2.32
C LEU A 56 -6.17 19.42 2.67
N THR A 57 -7.51 19.41 2.79
CA THR A 57 -8.21 18.15 2.93
C THR A 57 -8.09 17.37 1.63
N ILE A 58 -7.70 16.11 1.76
CA ILE A 58 -7.50 15.22 0.62
C ILE A 58 -8.67 14.28 0.52
N ARG A 59 -9.25 14.18 -0.67
CA ARG A 59 -10.34 13.25 -0.95
C ARG A 59 -9.81 12.13 -1.82
N THR A 60 -10.17 10.91 -1.46
CA THR A 60 -9.74 9.74 -2.21
C THR A 60 -10.89 8.76 -2.31
N ALA A 61 -10.86 7.91 -3.33
CA ALA A 61 -11.85 6.86 -3.51
C ALA A 61 -11.14 5.52 -3.40
N LEU A 62 -11.52 4.73 -2.42
CA LEU A 62 -11.00 3.39 -2.23
C LEU A 62 -12.18 2.43 -2.26
N GLY A 63 -12.13 1.44 -3.16
CA GLY A 63 -13.19 0.47 -3.27
C GLY A 63 -14.56 1.07 -3.54
N GLY A 64 -14.61 2.20 -4.26
CA GLY A 64 -15.86 2.86 -4.56
C GLY A 64 -16.38 3.78 -3.48
N THR A 65 -15.70 3.86 -2.34
CA THR A 65 -16.11 4.73 -1.23
C THR A 65 -15.21 5.94 -1.19
N VAL A 66 -15.80 7.14 -1.16
CA VAL A 66 -15.05 8.39 -1.06
C VAL A 66 -14.71 8.61 0.41
N ARG A 67 -13.44 8.90 0.66
CA ARG A 67 -12.94 9.16 2.00
C ARG A 67 -12.19 10.49 2.00
N GLU A 68 -12.17 11.14 3.13
CA GLU A 68 -11.44 12.39 3.30
C GLU A 68 -10.44 12.26 4.43
N THR A 69 -9.30 12.92 4.27
CA THR A 69 -8.31 12.96 5.34
C THR A 69 -7.57 14.27 5.29
N ASN A 70 -7.13 14.72 6.44
CA ASN A 70 -6.23 15.88 6.56
C ASN A 70 -4.98 15.51 7.35
N THR A 71 -4.69 14.22 7.44
CA THR A 71 -3.54 13.73 8.21
C THR A 71 -2.67 12.86 7.34
N GLU A 72 -1.37 13.10 7.37
CA GLU A 72 -0.39 12.26 6.71
C GLU A 72 0.61 11.74 7.73
N ALA A 73 1.26 10.65 7.38
CA ALA A 73 2.24 10.00 8.23
C ALA A 73 3.48 9.67 7.42
N VAL A 74 4.62 9.60 8.11
CA VAL A 74 5.86 9.13 7.47
C VAL A 74 5.98 7.65 7.79
N LEU A 75 5.82 6.82 6.77
CA LEU A 75 5.90 5.38 6.92
C LEU A 75 7.35 4.93 6.77
N HIS A 76 8.01 4.70 7.92
CA HIS A 76 9.32 4.05 7.98
C HIS A 76 9.06 2.59 8.27
N ALA A 77 9.51 1.71 7.39
CA ALA A 77 9.12 0.31 7.50
C ALA A 77 10.13 -0.59 6.82
N GLU A 78 9.88 -1.89 6.90
CA GLU A 78 10.68 -2.89 6.21
C GLU A 78 9.77 -3.80 5.40
N ILE A 79 10.20 -4.10 4.19
CA ILE A 79 9.54 -5.06 3.31
C ILE A 79 10.56 -6.15 3.01
N GLU A 80 10.33 -7.35 3.54
CA GLU A 80 11.23 -8.48 3.35
C GLU A 80 12.69 -8.12 3.65
N GLY A 81 12.89 -7.42 4.77
CA GLY A 81 14.22 -7.03 5.22
C GLY A 81 14.78 -5.77 4.60
N HIS A 82 14.06 -5.15 3.68
CA HIS A 82 14.50 -3.93 2.98
C HIS A 82 13.80 -2.71 3.55
N ALA A 83 14.57 -1.73 3.99
CA ALA A 83 14.01 -0.52 4.57
C ALA A 83 13.39 0.37 3.51
N ILE A 84 12.23 0.92 3.81
CA ILE A 84 11.57 1.91 2.94
C ILE A 84 11.06 3.07 3.78
N THR A 85 10.90 4.22 3.13
CA THR A 85 10.28 5.38 3.72
C THR A 85 9.40 6.03 2.67
N THR A 86 8.15 6.31 3.03
CA THR A 86 7.24 6.98 2.11
C THR A 86 6.20 7.75 2.91
N LEU A 87 5.60 8.75 2.29
CA LEU A 87 4.46 9.42 2.89
C LEU A 87 3.22 8.56 2.70
N ALA A 88 2.39 8.51 3.72
CA ALA A 88 1.13 7.78 3.68
C ALA A 88 0.02 8.68 4.19
N LEU A 89 -1.15 8.54 3.61
CA LEU A 89 -2.34 9.23 4.08
C LEU A 89 -3.01 8.37 5.14
N VAL A 90 -3.49 9.00 6.20
CA VAL A 90 -4.15 8.26 7.28
C VAL A 90 -5.64 8.27 7.01
N ILE A 91 -6.22 7.10 6.88
CA ILE A 91 -7.66 6.95 6.67
C ILE A 91 -8.22 5.93 7.67
N ASP A 92 -9.50 6.07 7.99
CA ASP A 92 -10.11 5.24 9.03
C ASP A 92 -10.14 3.76 8.68
N GLU A 93 -10.35 3.45 7.42
CA GLU A 93 -10.50 2.07 6.98
C GLU A 93 -10.06 1.94 5.53
N ILE A 94 -9.28 0.90 5.25
CA ILE A 94 -8.87 0.59 3.88
C ILE A 94 -9.82 -0.44 3.29
N GLY A 95 -10.13 -1.47 4.05
CA GLY A 95 -10.98 -2.57 3.62
C GLY A 95 -10.58 -3.84 4.33
N ARG A 96 -11.14 -4.94 3.85
CA ARG A 96 -10.86 -6.26 4.42
C ARG A 96 -10.50 -7.22 3.31
N ASP A 97 -9.70 -8.23 3.64
CA ASP A 97 -9.40 -9.28 2.68
C ASP A 97 -10.58 -10.26 2.59
N GLU A 98 -10.41 -11.31 1.81
CA GLU A 98 -11.47 -12.29 1.60
C GLU A 98 -11.82 -13.09 2.87
N THR A 99 -10.96 -13.08 3.87
CA THR A 99 -11.23 -13.73 5.15
C THR A 99 -11.83 -12.79 6.17
N GLY A 100 -12.04 -11.53 5.82
CA GLY A 100 -12.58 -10.53 6.72
C GLY A 100 -11.54 -9.84 7.57
N THR A 101 -10.26 -10.06 7.34
CA THR A 101 -9.19 -9.42 8.10
C THR A 101 -8.96 -8.00 7.60
N PRO A 102 -8.95 -7.01 8.52
CA PRO A 102 -8.72 -5.62 8.10
C PRO A 102 -7.34 -5.42 7.48
N ILE A 103 -7.31 -4.71 6.37
CA ILE A 103 -6.05 -4.30 5.74
C ILE A 103 -5.57 -3.07 6.48
N GLU A 104 -4.32 -3.10 6.92
CA GLU A 104 -3.74 -2.04 7.72
C GLU A 104 -2.95 -1.03 6.91
N ILE A 105 -2.34 -1.48 5.83
CA ILE A 105 -1.56 -0.64 4.94
C ILE A 105 -1.95 -0.94 3.50
N LEU A 106 -2.22 0.09 2.71
CA LEU A 106 -2.31 -0.03 1.27
C LEU A 106 -1.06 0.64 0.70
N PHE A 107 -0.19 -0.16 0.09
CA PHE A 107 1.07 0.32 -0.46
C PHE A 107 0.85 0.59 -1.94
N GLY A 108 0.94 1.86 -2.33
CA GLY A 108 0.53 2.29 -3.66
C GLY A 108 1.65 2.35 -4.68
N ALA A 109 1.26 2.71 -5.90
CA ALA A 109 2.15 2.66 -7.07
C ALA A 109 3.35 3.59 -6.96
N LEU A 110 3.17 4.79 -6.44
CA LEU A 110 4.30 5.74 -6.34
C LEU A 110 5.40 5.22 -5.43
N ALA A 111 5.01 4.66 -4.28
CA ALA A 111 5.98 4.10 -3.36
C ALA A 111 6.66 2.87 -3.96
N MET A 112 5.91 2.04 -4.64
CA MET A 112 6.48 0.86 -5.30
C MET A 112 7.49 1.27 -6.38
N GLN A 113 7.18 2.29 -7.16
CA GLN A 113 8.11 2.78 -8.17
C GLN A 113 9.36 3.36 -7.55
N GLN A 114 9.20 4.15 -6.50
CA GLN A 114 10.34 4.78 -5.84
C GLN A 114 11.31 3.74 -5.28
N TRP A 115 10.79 2.64 -4.75
CA TRP A 115 11.61 1.64 -4.07
C TRP A 115 11.90 0.42 -4.92
N GLY A 116 11.51 0.44 -6.20
CA GLY A 116 11.80 -0.64 -7.13
C GLY A 116 11.12 -1.95 -6.74
N ILE A 117 9.93 -1.87 -6.19
CA ILE A 117 9.18 -3.03 -5.74
C ILE A 117 8.09 -3.34 -6.75
N ARG A 118 8.00 -4.58 -7.17
CA ARG A 118 7.02 -5.00 -8.15
C ARG A 118 6.28 -6.24 -7.65
N PRO A 119 4.95 -6.16 -7.49
CA PRO A 119 4.19 -7.36 -7.14
C PRO A 119 4.11 -8.31 -8.34
N ILE A 120 4.24 -9.59 -8.07
CA ILE A 120 4.06 -10.66 -9.05
C ILE A 120 2.89 -11.51 -8.55
N PRO A 121 1.65 -11.10 -8.86
CA PRO A 121 0.47 -11.76 -8.27
C PRO A 121 0.38 -13.25 -8.57
N ASP A 122 0.75 -13.66 -9.77
CA ASP A 122 0.69 -15.08 -10.14
C ASP A 122 1.59 -15.97 -9.29
N GLU A 123 2.62 -15.39 -8.71
CA GLU A 123 3.58 -16.10 -7.87
C GLU A 123 3.42 -15.75 -6.40
N GLU A 124 2.48 -14.91 -6.08
CA GLU A 124 2.22 -14.43 -4.72
C GLU A 124 3.48 -13.94 -4.03
N ARG A 125 4.29 -13.16 -4.75
CA ARG A 125 5.54 -12.62 -4.22
C ARG A 125 5.80 -11.21 -4.74
N LEU A 126 6.79 -10.58 -4.14
CA LEU A 126 7.30 -9.29 -4.60
C LEU A 126 8.63 -9.52 -5.30
N ASP A 127 8.84 -8.77 -6.38
CA ASP A 127 10.13 -8.70 -7.03
C ASP A 127 10.86 -7.49 -6.48
N LEU A 128 11.93 -7.72 -5.75
CA LEU A 128 12.74 -6.68 -5.12
C LEU A 128 14.09 -6.52 -5.83
N SER A 129 14.22 -7.09 -7.03
CA SER A 129 15.50 -7.04 -7.76
C SER A 129 15.90 -5.62 -8.13
N HIS A 130 14.95 -4.69 -8.18
CA HIS A 130 15.22 -3.30 -8.50
C HIS A 130 15.27 -2.40 -7.26
N TYR A 131 15.28 -2.99 -6.08
CA TYR A 131 15.41 -2.21 -4.85
C TYR A 131 16.77 -1.46 -4.91
N PRO A 132 16.79 -0.15 -4.59
CA PRO A 132 18.01 0.64 -4.74
C PRO A 132 19.13 0.15 -3.82
N ARG A 133 20.31 -0.03 -4.37
CA ARG A 133 21.49 -0.42 -3.58
C ARG A 133 22.15 0.79 -2.96
N GLU A 134 21.96 1.95 -3.58
CA GLU A 134 22.48 3.19 -3.06
C GLU A 134 21.68 4.35 -3.65
N PHE A 135 21.67 5.46 -2.95
CA PHE A 135 21.09 6.68 -3.48
C PHE A 135 22.21 7.62 -3.88
N ILE A 136 22.12 8.09 -5.11
CA ILE A 136 23.09 9.04 -5.64
C ILE A 136 22.37 10.36 -5.82
N GLU A 137 22.89 11.40 -5.18
CA GLU A 137 22.33 12.74 -5.31
C GLU A 137 23.27 13.58 -6.16
N PHE A 138 22.70 14.33 -7.04
CA PHE A 138 23.45 15.21 -7.94
C PHE A 138 23.20 16.68 -7.65
#